data_e10f2002a85335f59eabd7b5d73f234d
#
_entry.id   e10f2002a85335f59eabd7b5d73f234d
#
_cell.length_a   1.000
_cell.length_b   1.000
_cell.length_c   1.000
_cell.angle_alpha   90.00
_cell.angle_beta   90.00
_cell.angle_gamma   90.00
#
_symmetry.space_group_name_H-M   'P 1'
#
loop_
_entity.id
_entity.type
_entity.pdbx_description
1 polymer ?
#
loop_
_entity_poly.entity_id
_entity_poly.type
_entity_poly.pdbx_seq_one_letter_code
_entity_poly.pdbx_strand_id
1 'polypeptide(L)' 'MDYELELKNEQLENMIHVYVEHINALEKENKSLKLQVDFLKQQLEYKTFGKPTNLEEEE' A
#
# COMPACT_ATOMS: atom_id res chain seq x y z
N MET A 1 -40.83 2.82 -18.41
CA MET A 1 -39.97 3.42 -18.18
C MET A 1 -39.14 2.90 -17.24
N ASP A 2 -38.12 3.22 -17.22
CA ASP A 2 -37.11 2.50 -16.61
C ASP A 2 -36.71 3.07 -15.31
N TYR A 3 -37.69 3.22 -14.47
CA TYR A 3 -37.42 3.64 -13.12
C TYR A 3 -36.53 2.64 -12.41
N GLU A 4 -36.78 1.37 -12.63
CA GLU A 4 -35.94 0.34 -12.04
C GLU A 4 -34.52 0.42 -12.54
N LEU A 5 -34.39 0.68 -13.83
CA LEU A 5 -33.08 0.79 -14.43
C LEU A 5 -32.34 2.00 -13.90
N GLU A 6 -33.03 3.10 -13.75
CA GLU A 6 -32.43 4.29 -13.17
C GLU A 6 -31.98 4.04 -11.75
N LEU A 7 -32.79 3.34 -10.99
CA LEU A 7 -32.44 3.03 -9.61
C LEU A 7 -31.20 2.14 -9.56
N LYS A 8 -31.16 1.17 -10.44
CA LYS A 8 -30.00 0.29 -10.51
C LYS A 8 -28.75 1.06 -10.88
N ASN A 9 -28.88 1.96 -11.83
CA ASN A 9 -27.75 2.77 -12.24
C ASN A 9 -27.25 3.62 -11.08
N GLU A 10 -28.16 4.18 -10.32
CA GLU A 10 -27.79 4.99 -9.18
C GLU A 10 -27.06 4.16 -8.15
N GLN A 11 -27.56 2.96 -7.90
CA GLN A 11 -26.91 2.06 -6.95
C GLN A 11 -25.53 1.68 -7.41
N LEU A 12 -25.39 1.41 -8.71
CA LEU A 12 -24.08 1.07 -9.25
C LEU A 12 -23.11 2.24 -9.14
N GLU A 13 -23.59 3.43 -9.39
CA GLU A 13 -22.74 4.60 -9.26
C GLU A 13 -22.27 4.77 -7.82
N ASN A 14 -23.17 4.56 -6.86
CA ASN A 14 -22.78 4.63 -5.47
C ASN A 14 -21.74 3.60 -5.13
N MET A 15 -21.91 2.39 -5.65
CA MET A 15 -20.93 1.33 -5.41
C MET A 15 -19.58 1.70 -6.00
N ILE A 16 -19.59 2.28 -7.18
CA ILE A 16 -18.33 2.69 -7.79
C ILE A 16 -17.62 3.72 -6.92
N HIS A 17 -18.39 4.67 -6.41
CA HIS A 17 -17.79 5.66 -5.51
C HIS A 17 -17.13 5.02 -4.30
N VAL A 18 -17.83 4.08 -3.71
CA VAL A 18 -17.29 3.41 -2.53
C VAL A 18 -16.02 2.65 -2.88
N TYR A 19 -16.03 1.95 -4.01
CA TYR A 19 -14.87 1.20 -4.44
C TYR A 19 -13.69 2.11 -4.75
N VAL A 20 -13.96 3.23 -5.39
CA VAL A 20 -12.90 4.18 -5.69
C VAL A 20 -12.28 4.71 -4.41
N GLU A 21 -13.08 5.00 -3.42
CA GLU A 21 -12.56 5.45 -2.13
C GLU A 21 -11.69 4.38 -1.48
N HIS A 22 -12.14 3.12 -1.58
CA HIS A 22 -11.37 2.03 -1.04
C HIS A 22 -10.03 1.90 -1.76
N ILE A 23 -10.05 2.00 -3.07
CA ILE A 23 -8.82 1.91 -3.85
C ILE A 23 -7.86 3.03 -3.45
N ASN A 24 -8.39 4.23 -3.31
CA ASN A 24 -7.54 5.35 -2.92
C ASN A 24 -6.92 5.12 -1.55
N ALA A 25 -7.71 4.62 -0.63
CA ALA A 25 -7.20 4.35 0.71
C ALA A 25 -6.13 3.27 0.68
N LEU A 26 -6.38 2.23 -0.09
CA LEU A 26 -5.42 1.13 -0.20
C LEU A 26 -4.13 1.59 -0.86
N GLU A 27 -4.24 2.46 -1.85
CA GLU A 27 -3.05 2.99 -2.51
C GLU A 27 -2.21 3.79 -1.54
N LYS A 28 -2.85 4.59 -0.71
CA LYS A 28 -2.14 5.36 0.30
C LYS A 28 -1.44 4.44 1.28
N GLU A 29 -2.15 3.43 1.71
CA GLU A 29 -1.59 2.48 2.64
C GLU A 29 -0.43 1.73 2.03
N ASN A 30 -0.57 1.33 0.77
CA ASN A 30 0.51 0.64 0.08
C ASN A 30 1.75 1.52 -0.01
N LYS A 31 1.55 2.77 -0.33
CA LYS A 31 2.66 3.70 -0.43
C LYS A 31 3.37 3.83 0.91
N SER A 32 2.59 3.96 1.96
CA SER A 32 3.16 4.08 3.30
C SER A 32 3.91 2.82 3.68
N LEU A 33 3.35 1.67 3.39
CA LEU A 33 4.00 0.41 3.69
C LEU A 33 5.30 0.24 2.91
N LYS A 34 5.29 0.66 1.67
CA LYS A 34 6.50 0.61 0.86
C LYS A 34 7.60 1.45 1.47
N LEU A 35 7.25 2.63 1.91
CA LEU A 35 8.23 3.49 2.54
C LEU A 35 8.78 2.86 3.82
N GLN A 36 7.90 2.25 4.57
CA GLN A 36 8.34 1.57 5.79
C GLN A 36 9.26 0.41 5.48
N VAL A 37 8.91 -0.36 4.46
CA VAL A 37 9.76 -1.47 4.06
C VAL A 37 11.13 -0.97 3.61
N ASP A 38 11.14 0.08 2.82
CA ASP A 38 12.40 0.65 2.37
C ASP A 38 13.24 1.14 3.54
N PHE A 39 12.59 1.79 4.48
CA PHE A 39 13.29 2.26 5.67
C PHE A 39 13.89 1.11 6.45
N LEU A 40 13.11 0.07 6.65
CA LEU A 40 13.59 -1.10 7.37
C LEU A 40 14.72 -1.79 6.64
N LYS A 41 14.63 -1.84 5.32
CA LYS A 41 15.69 -2.43 4.52
C LYS A 41 16.98 -1.65 4.69
N GLN A 42 16.88 -0.34 4.65
CA GLN A 42 18.06 0.49 4.83
C GLN A 42 18.69 0.25 6.20
N GLN A 43 17.85 0.16 7.20
CA GLN A 43 18.37 -0.09 8.54
C GLN A 43 19.03 -1.44 8.64
N LEU A 44 18.45 -2.42 8.00
CA LEU A 44 19.02 -3.75 8.01
C LEU A 44 20.37 -3.77 7.32
N GLU A 45 20.43 -3.13 6.16
CA GLU A 45 21.68 -3.04 5.42
C GLU A 45 22.73 -2.30 6.22
N TYR A 46 22.32 -1.22 6.86
CA TYR A 46 23.24 -0.47 7.67
C TYR A 46 23.81 -1.34 8.79
N LYS A 47 22.96 -2.11 9.42
CA LYS A 47 23.39 -2.96 10.52
C LYS A 47 24.30 -4.09 10.06
N THR A 48 24.00 -4.64 8.87
CA THR A 48 24.82 -5.76 8.42
C THR A 48 26.07 -5.31 7.72
N PHE A 49 26.01 -4.24 6.95
CA PHE A 49 27.18 -3.82 6.20
C PHE A 49 27.93 -2.68 6.85
N GLY A 50 27.23 -1.84 7.53
CA GLY A 50 27.87 -0.76 8.25
C GLY A 50 28.66 -1.25 9.42
N LYS A 51 28.30 -2.40 9.96
CA LYS A 51 29.02 -2.95 11.05
C LYS A 51 30.23 -3.66 10.58
N PRO A 52 31.31 -3.36 11.15
CA PRO A 52 32.52 -4.06 10.77
C PRO A 52 32.44 -5.45 11.16
N THR A 53 32.06 -5.88 11.60
CA THR A 53 32.08 -7.19 11.88
C THR A 53 31.54 -8.06 11.22
N ASN A 54 31.66 -7.31 11.22
CA ASN A 54 31.41 -7.90 10.73
C ASN A 54 31.58 -8.74 10.35
N LEU A 55 31.35 -8.91 10.28
CA LEU A 55 31.38 -9.53 9.78
C LEU A 55 31.77 -10.17 9.36
N GLU A 56 32.02 -10.16 9.35
CA GLU A 56 32.48 -10.57 9.04
C GLU A 56 33.01 -11.09 9.08
N GLU A 57 32.94 -10.92 9.64
CA GLU A 57 33.46 -11.23 9.86
C GLU A 57 33.69 -11.98 9.92
N GLU A 58 33.47 -12.28 10.13
CA GLU A 58 33.72 -12.79 10.18
C GLU A 58 34.00 -13.34 9.83
N GLU A 59 34.13 -13.71 9.72
CA GLU A 59 34.41 -14.01 9.40
C GLU A 59 34.71 -14.14 9.32
#